data_5a9b2845f9fb60b2f772fccfa38c149d
#
_entry.id   5a9b2845f9fb60b2f772fccfa38c149d
#
_cell.length_a   1.000
_cell.length_b   1.000
_cell.length_c   1.000
_cell.angle_alpha   90.00
_cell.angle_beta   90.00
_cell.angle_gamma   90.00
#
_symmetry.space_group_name_H-M   'P 1'
#
loop_
_entity.id
_entity.type
_entity.pdbx_description
1 polymer ?
#
loop_
_entity_poly.entity_id
_entity_poly.type
_entity_poly.pdbx_seq_one_letter_code
_entity_poly.pdbx_strand_id
1 'polypeptide(L)'
;MPRQATHQTKPTPEKSPRREPTAAGQKDAAVNRIASHNYFLLEKFEAGVALTGTEVKSIRTGLANLKDAYGLVKDNEIFLLNAHIGPYEHGNIHNHAPLRTRKLLMHREEIRKLIGKTQQKGLTLIPTRLYFKNGKVKVELALAKGKQLWDKRETERRRTADQEAREAINRGRKT
;
A
#
# COMPACT_ATOMS: atom_id res chain seq x y z
N MET A 1 18.13 23.21 53.15
CA MET A 1 18.35 22.41 51.91
C MET A 1 17.01 22.04 51.35
N PRO A 2 16.51 22.65 50.24
CA PRO A 2 15.21 22.28 49.67
C PRO A 2 15.38 21.09 48.71
N ARG A 3 14.48 20.10 48.85
CA ARG A 3 14.38 18.92 48.00
C ARG A 3 13.82 19.29 46.63
N GLN A 4 14.57 19.04 45.58
CA GLN A 4 14.12 19.19 44.18
C GLN A 4 13.15 18.05 43.83
N ALA A 5 11.91 18.42 43.45
CA ALA A 5 10.92 17.52 42.92
C ALA A 5 11.22 17.26 41.42
N THR A 6 11.60 16.04 41.07
CA THR A 6 11.75 15.58 39.68
C THR A 6 10.37 15.39 39.06
N HIS A 7 10.04 16.27 38.13
CA HIS A 7 8.80 16.20 37.34
C HIS A 7 8.97 15.11 36.27
N GLN A 8 8.39 13.93 36.49
CA GLN A 8 8.31 12.87 35.51
C GLN A 8 7.19 13.22 34.51
N THR A 9 7.57 13.64 33.30
CA THR A 9 6.67 13.82 32.16
C THR A 9 6.23 12.43 31.66
N LYS A 10 4.93 12.14 31.79
CA LYS A 10 4.29 10.95 31.19
C LYS A 10 4.40 11.03 29.66
N PRO A 11 4.75 9.92 28.95
CA PRO A 11 4.78 9.92 27.51
C PRO A 11 3.35 10.08 26.96
N THR A 12 3.18 11.06 26.09
CA THR A 12 1.95 11.31 25.34
C THR A 12 1.66 10.12 24.42
N PRO A 13 0.44 9.55 24.38
CA PRO A 13 0.13 8.44 23.48
C PRO A 13 0.22 8.91 22.02
N GLU A 14 1.10 8.28 21.29
CA GLU A 14 1.28 8.47 19.84
C GLU A 14 -0.04 8.18 19.11
N LYS A 15 -0.61 9.20 18.49
CA LYS A 15 -1.86 9.07 17.71
C LYS A 15 -1.65 8.09 16.56
N SER A 16 -2.45 7.03 16.54
CA SER A 16 -2.57 6.10 15.42
C SER A 16 -2.73 6.87 14.10
N PRO A 17 -2.08 6.44 12.99
CA PRO A 17 -2.14 7.16 11.73
C PRO A 17 -3.59 7.28 11.26
N ARG A 18 -4.13 8.51 11.29
CA ARG A 18 -5.39 8.85 10.61
C ARG A 18 -5.23 8.45 9.15
N ARG A 19 -6.19 7.70 8.62
CA ARG A 19 -6.36 7.55 7.17
C ARG A 19 -6.43 8.96 6.59
N GLU A 20 -5.40 9.34 5.85
CA GLU A 20 -5.45 10.59 5.09
C GLU A 20 -6.64 10.51 4.14
N PRO A 21 -7.48 11.56 4.06
CA PRO A 21 -8.58 11.60 3.13
C PRO A 21 -8.02 11.45 1.71
N THR A 22 -8.53 10.48 0.95
CA THR A 22 -8.24 10.35 -0.48
C THR A 22 -8.53 11.70 -1.13
N ALA A 23 -7.52 12.31 -1.74
CA ALA A 23 -7.65 13.59 -2.41
C ALA A 23 -8.87 13.55 -3.37
N ALA A 24 -9.71 14.58 -3.31
CA ALA A 24 -10.91 14.68 -4.11
C ALA A 24 -10.60 14.38 -5.59
N GLY A 25 -11.27 13.37 -6.18
CA GLY A 25 -11.08 12.94 -7.57
C GLY A 25 -10.28 11.63 -7.77
N GLN A 26 -9.83 10.95 -6.72
CA GLN A 26 -9.18 9.64 -6.83
C GLN A 26 -10.18 8.51 -6.53
N LYS A 27 -10.37 7.61 -7.50
CA LYS A 27 -11.18 6.40 -7.32
C LYS A 27 -10.25 5.19 -7.21
N ASP A 28 -10.24 4.55 -6.04
CA ASP A 28 -9.50 3.31 -5.83
C ASP A 28 -10.10 2.18 -6.71
N ALA A 29 -9.24 1.53 -7.49
CA ALA A 29 -9.60 0.39 -8.32
C ALA A 29 -9.25 -0.94 -7.62
N ALA A 30 -8.12 -1.00 -6.91
CA ALA A 30 -7.73 -2.14 -6.09
C ALA A 30 -6.91 -1.68 -4.88
N VAL A 31 -7.11 -2.32 -3.73
CA VAL A 31 -6.38 -2.03 -2.47
C VAL A 31 -5.78 -3.32 -1.92
N ASN A 32 -4.50 -3.28 -1.64
CA ASN A 32 -3.79 -4.39 -0.98
C ASN A 32 -3.94 -4.29 0.55
N ARG A 33 -5.02 -4.87 1.06
CA ARG A 33 -5.31 -4.85 2.52
C ARG A 33 -4.33 -5.69 3.34
N ILE A 34 -3.63 -6.64 2.69
CA ILE A 34 -2.70 -7.57 3.36
C ILE A 34 -1.32 -6.91 3.52
N ALA A 35 -1.00 -5.91 2.71
CA ALA A 35 0.29 -5.23 2.77
C ALA A 35 0.62 -4.71 4.19
N SER A 36 -0.29 -4.01 4.83
CA SER A 36 -0.11 -3.47 6.19
C SER A 36 -0.06 -4.54 7.28
N HIS A 37 -0.65 -5.72 7.04
CA HIS A 37 -0.58 -6.86 7.95
C HIS A 37 0.79 -7.53 7.89
N ASN A 38 1.32 -7.75 6.67
CA ASN A 38 2.55 -8.51 6.46
C ASN A 38 3.83 -7.68 6.53
N TYR A 39 3.73 -6.36 6.34
CA TYR A 39 4.88 -5.48 6.19
C TYR A 39 4.75 -4.22 7.04
N PHE A 40 5.87 -3.69 7.51
CA PHE A 40 6.00 -2.31 7.97
C PHE A 40 6.18 -1.43 6.74
N LEU A 41 5.22 -0.55 6.50
CA LEU A 41 5.26 0.39 5.37
C LEU A 41 6.02 1.65 5.80
N LEU A 42 7.20 1.89 5.22
CA LEU A 42 8.12 2.95 5.64
C LEU A 42 7.88 4.26 4.87
N GLU A 43 7.94 4.21 3.55
CA GLU A 43 7.82 5.37 2.67
C GLU A 43 6.96 5.02 1.47
N LYS A 44 6.14 5.97 1.01
CA LYS A 44 5.21 5.78 -0.11
C LYS A 44 5.63 6.59 -1.32
N PHE A 45 5.44 6.02 -2.50
CA PHE A 45 5.76 6.62 -3.80
C PHE A 45 4.57 6.45 -4.75
N GLU A 46 4.29 7.47 -5.56
CA GLU A 46 3.29 7.38 -6.63
C GLU A 46 3.99 7.04 -7.95
N ALA A 47 3.53 6.03 -8.64
CA ALA A 47 4.02 5.66 -9.96
C ALA A 47 2.89 5.59 -10.99
N GLY A 48 3.18 5.92 -12.25
CA GLY A 48 2.34 5.54 -13.38
C GLY A 48 2.54 4.05 -13.71
N VAL A 49 1.60 3.43 -14.40
CA VAL A 49 1.69 2.03 -14.86
C VAL A 49 1.54 1.97 -16.36
N ALA A 50 2.47 1.31 -17.06
CA ALA A 50 2.37 1.05 -18.49
C ALA A 50 1.38 -0.11 -18.73
N LEU A 51 0.18 0.22 -19.19
CA LEU A 51 -0.94 -0.69 -19.40
C LEU A 51 -1.38 -0.73 -20.85
N THR A 52 -1.98 -1.86 -21.25
CA THR A 52 -2.71 -1.97 -22.50
C THR A 52 -4.14 -1.46 -22.35
N GLY A 53 -4.82 -1.18 -23.46
CA GLY A 53 -6.20 -0.69 -23.43
C GLY A 53 -7.18 -1.64 -22.75
N THR A 54 -7.01 -2.95 -22.95
CA THR A 54 -7.83 -4.01 -22.33
C THR A 54 -7.61 -4.07 -20.82
N GLU A 55 -6.38 -3.89 -20.34
CA GLU A 55 -6.07 -3.82 -18.91
C GLU A 55 -6.73 -2.61 -18.24
N VAL A 56 -6.68 -1.44 -18.87
CA VAL A 56 -7.33 -0.23 -18.33
C VAL A 56 -8.85 -0.43 -18.20
N LYS A 57 -9.49 -1.07 -19.19
CA LYS A 57 -10.90 -1.43 -19.14
C LYS A 57 -11.20 -2.41 -18.02
N SER A 58 -10.38 -3.46 -17.88
CA SER A 58 -10.48 -4.46 -16.83
C SER A 58 -10.31 -3.86 -15.42
N ILE A 59 -9.38 -2.93 -15.24
CA ILE A 59 -9.20 -2.22 -13.97
C ILE A 59 -10.44 -1.34 -13.64
N ARG A 60 -11.07 -0.73 -14.63
CA ARG A 60 -12.31 0.05 -14.43
C ARG A 60 -13.49 -0.80 -13.96
N THR A 61 -13.55 -2.06 -14.38
CA THR A 61 -14.56 -3.03 -13.93
C THR A 61 -14.20 -3.71 -12.60
N GLY A 62 -13.05 -3.34 -11.99
CA GLY A 62 -12.64 -3.85 -10.68
C GLY A 62 -11.93 -5.21 -10.72
N LEU A 63 -11.53 -5.70 -11.89
CA LEU A 63 -10.86 -6.99 -12.07
C LEU A 63 -9.35 -6.91 -11.81
N ALA A 64 -8.93 -6.19 -10.77
CA ALA A 64 -7.52 -6.05 -10.39
C ALA A 64 -7.28 -6.52 -8.95
N ASN A 65 -6.17 -7.26 -8.73
CA ASN A 65 -5.76 -7.73 -7.41
C ASN A 65 -4.24 -7.53 -7.24
N LEU A 66 -3.85 -6.99 -6.08
CA LEU A 66 -2.47 -6.66 -5.73
C LEU A 66 -1.92 -7.54 -4.61
N LYS A 67 -2.63 -8.58 -4.18
CA LYS A 67 -2.32 -9.35 -2.96
C LYS A 67 -0.87 -9.87 -2.92
N ASP A 68 -0.40 -10.47 -4.00
CA ASP A 68 0.92 -11.10 -4.10
C ASP A 68 1.87 -10.29 -5.00
N ALA A 69 1.48 -9.05 -5.33
CA ALA A 69 2.25 -8.18 -6.18
C ALA A 69 3.41 -7.53 -5.43
N TYR A 70 4.51 -7.31 -6.14
CA TYR A 70 5.67 -6.60 -5.62
C TYR A 70 6.36 -5.78 -6.73
N GLY A 71 7.14 -4.79 -6.31
CA GLY A 71 7.98 -3.99 -7.21
C GLY A 71 9.39 -4.55 -7.27
N LEU A 72 9.94 -4.65 -8.49
CA LEU A 72 11.33 -5.03 -8.73
C LEU A 72 12.06 -3.87 -9.42
N VAL A 73 13.21 -3.52 -8.90
CA VAL A 73 14.13 -2.57 -9.55
C VAL A 73 15.13 -3.36 -10.37
N LYS A 74 15.16 -3.13 -11.68
CA LYS A 74 16.09 -3.75 -12.63
C LYS A 74 16.49 -2.74 -13.70
N ASP A 75 17.76 -2.68 -14.04
CA ASP A 75 18.31 -1.84 -15.14
C ASP A 75 17.89 -0.35 -15.05
N ASN A 76 17.91 0.22 -13.84
CA ASN A 76 17.44 1.58 -13.56
C ASN A 76 15.96 1.84 -13.89
N GLU A 77 15.18 0.80 -13.97
CA GLU A 77 13.73 0.83 -14.17
C GLU A 77 13.02 0.08 -13.05
N ILE A 78 11.73 0.35 -12.87
CA ILE A 78 10.92 -0.34 -11.87
C ILE A 78 9.81 -1.10 -12.58
N PHE A 79 9.61 -2.34 -12.17
CA PHE A 79 8.61 -3.24 -12.71
C PHE A 79 7.66 -3.70 -11.61
N LEU A 80 6.39 -3.81 -11.95
CA LEU A 80 5.36 -4.41 -11.11
C LEU A 80 5.17 -5.85 -11.56
N LEU A 81 5.43 -6.80 -10.64
CA LEU A 81 5.30 -8.24 -10.86
C LEU A 81 4.12 -8.78 -10.05
N ASN A 82 3.55 -9.89 -10.51
CA ASN A 82 2.46 -10.63 -9.87
C ASN A 82 1.19 -9.81 -9.58
N ALA A 83 1.04 -8.62 -10.16
CA ALA A 83 -0.22 -7.89 -10.10
C ALA A 83 -1.21 -8.56 -11.06
N HIS A 84 -2.25 -9.18 -10.51
CA HIS A 84 -3.28 -9.83 -11.30
C HIS A 84 -4.26 -8.78 -11.85
N ILE A 85 -4.40 -8.72 -13.18
CA ILE A 85 -5.44 -7.95 -13.86
C ILE A 85 -6.19 -8.94 -14.74
N GLY A 86 -7.44 -9.20 -14.41
CA GLY A 86 -8.29 -10.16 -15.13
C GLY A 86 -8.49 -9.78 -16.59
N PRO A 87 -8.87 -10.71 -17.46
CA PRO A 87 -9.21 -10.43 -18.85
C PRO A 87 -10.44 -9.52 -18.93
N TYR A 88 -10.51 -8.67 -19.94
CA TYR A 88 -11.69 -7.89 -20.24
C TYR A 88 -12.66 -8.73 -21.07
N GLU A 89 -13.92 -8.86 -20.65
CA GLU A 89 -14.92 -9.75 -21.27
C GLU A 89 -15.07 -9.51 -22.78
N HIS A 90 -15.02 -8.25 -23.20
CA HIS A 90 -15.13 -7.88 -24.62
C HIS A 90 -13.77 -7.71 -25.30
N GLY A 91 -12.68 -8.19 -24.69
CA GLY A 91 -11.31 -8.08 -25.23
C GLY A 91 -10.95 -9.16 -26.23
N ASN A 92 -11.67 -10.28 -26.23
CA ASN A 92 -11.45 -11.44 -27.12
C ASN A 92 -9.95 -11.77 -27.25
N ILE A 93 -9.45 -11.90 -28.49
CA ILE A 93 -8.04 -12.20 -28.81
C ILE A 93 -7.04 -11.11 -28.38
N HIS A 94 -7.51 -9.90 -28.11
CA HIS A 94 -6.68 -8.76 -27.66
C HIS A 94 -6.48 -8.71 -26.14
N ASN A 95 -6.92 -9.73 -25.41
CA ASN A 95 -6.69 -9.81 -23.98
C ASN A 95 -5.20 -10.06 -23.70
N HIS A 96 -4.79 -9.59 -22.53
CA HIS A 96 -3.43 -9.66 -21.99
C HIS A 96 -3.25 -10.88 -21.08
N ALA A 97 -2.01 -11.30 -20.85
CA ALA A 97 -1.71 -12.28 -19.79
C ALA A 97 -1.96 -11.61 -18.40
N PRO A 98 -2.82 -12.20 -17.55
CA PRO A 98 -3.23 -11.56 -16.28
C PRO A 98 -2.08 -11.18 -15.35
N LEU A 99 -1.01 -11.97 -15.31
CA LEU A 99 0.15 -11.78 -14.43
C LEU A 99 1.38 -11.20 -15.15
N ARG A 100 1.23 -10.63 -16.33
CA ARG A 100 2.38 -10.07 -17.06
C ARG A 100 3.11 -9.02 -16.22
N THR A 101 4.41 -8.91 -16.43
CA THR A 101 5.23 -7.83 -15.86
C THR A 101 4.86 -6.48 -16.47
N ARG A 102 4.69 -5.45 -15.63
CA ARG A 102 4.30 -4.10 -16.05
C ARG A 102 5.37 -3.10 -15.63
N LYS A 103 5.82 -2.28 -16.56
CA LYS A 103 6.76 -1.20 -16.26
C LYS A 103 6.06 -0.10 -15.47
N LEU A 104 6.73 0.40 -14.45
CA LEU A 104 6.29 1.54 -13.66
C LEU A 104 6.99 2.82 -14.12
N LEU A 105 6.22 3.89 -14.19
CA LEU A 105 6.67 5.19 -14.67
C LEU A 105 6.83 6.13 -13.48
N MET A 106 8.08 6.48 -13.17
CA MET A 106 8.47 7.36 -12.07
C MET A 106 9.54 8.35 -12.52
N HIS A 107 9.75 9.41 -11.76
CA HIS A 107 10.85 10.32 -12.00
C HIS A 107 12.19 9.64 -11.74
N ARG A 108 13.20 9.98 -12.54
CA ARG A 108 14.53 9.35 -12.47
C ARG A 108 15.19 9.48 -11.10
N GLU A 109 14.95 10.59 -10.41
CA GLU A 109 15.45 10.81 -9.05
C GLU A 109 14.82 9.89 -8.02
N GLU A 110 13.51 9.63 -8.14
CA GLU A 110 12.79 8.69 -7.26
C GLU A 110 13.29 7.27 -7.49
N ILE A 111 13.51 6.87 -8.75
CA ILE A 111 14.08 5.58 -9.10
C ILE A 111 15.46 5.41 -8.46
N ARG A 112 16.35 6.42 -8.55
CA ARG A 112 17.68 6.38 -7.91
C ARG A 112 17.60 6.22 -6.40
N LYS A 113 16.67 6.93 -5.73
CA LYS A 113 16.43 6.77 -4.29
C LYS A 113 15.99 5.35 -3.94
N LEU A 114 15.10 4.78 -4.76
CA LEU A 114 14.59 3.42 -4.54
C LEU A 114 15.68 2.37 -4.77
N ILE A 115 16.55 2.52 -5.77
CA ILE A 115 17.71 1.65 -6.00
C ILE A 115 18.56 1.55 -4.73
N GLY A 116 18.98 2.70 -4.18
CA GLY A 116 19.82 2.72 -2.97
C GLY A 116 19.14 2.10 -1.75
N LYS A 117 17.82 2.29 -1.60
CA LYS A 117 17.05 1.75 -0.48
C LYS A 117 16.76 0.24 -0.62
N THR A 118 16.45 -0.23 -1.83
CA THR A 118 16.14 -1.65 -2.06
C THR A 118 17.38 -2.55 -2.02
N GLN A 119 18.58 -1.99 -2.17
CA GLN A 119 19.83 -2.72 -1.93
C GLN A 119 20.06 -3.05 -0.45
N GLN A 120 19.39 -2.38 0.47
CA GLN A 120 19.45 -2.68 1.90
C GLN A 120 18.71 -3.99 2.19
N LYS A 121 19.35 -4.88 2.96
CA LYS A 121 18.78 -6.19 3.32
C LYS A 121 17.41 -6.04 4.01
N GLY A 122 16.44 -6.82 3.55
CA GLY A 122 15.12 -6.90 4.16
C GLY A 122 14.12 -5.84 3.70
N LEU A 123 14.48 -4.95 2.76
CA LEU A 123 13.55 -4.00 2.17
C LEU A 123 13.02 -4.50 0.81
N THR A 124 11.76 -4.26 0.56
CA THR A 124 11.07 -4.60 -0.70
C THR A 124 10.06 -3.51 -1.08
N LEU A 125 9.61 -3.52 -2.32
CA LEU A 125 8.57 -2.60 -2.80
C LEU A 125 7.25 -3.34 -2.89
N ILE A 126 6.23 -2.88 -2.18
CA ILE A 126 4.90 -3.48 -2.16
C ILE A 126 3.88 -2.46 -2.67
N PRO A 127 3.06 -2.81 -3.68
CA PRO A 127 1.95 -1.96 -4.09
C PRO A 127 0.86 -1.99 -3.00
N THR A 128 0.41 -0.81 -2.57
CA THR A 128 -0.62 -0.65 -1.54
C THR A 128 -1.98 -0.43 -2.16
N ARG A 129 -2.06 0.34 -3.25
CA ARG A 129 -3.30 0.59 -3.98
C ARG A 129 -3.05 0.93 -5.44
N LEU A 130 -4.06 0.64 -6.25
CA LEU A 130 -4.18 1.04 -7.65
C LEU A 130 -5.39 1.95 -7.77
N TYR A 131 -5.27 3.10 -8.42
CA TYR A 131 -6.33 4.10 -8.48
C TYR A 131 -6.29 4.92 -9.77
N PHE A 132 -7.41 5.58 -10.07
CA PHE A 132 -7.50 6.52 -11.17
C PHE A 132 -7.24 7.95 -10.67
N LYS A 133 -6.36 8.67 -11.37
CA LYS A 133 -6.06 10.10 -11.14
C LYS A 133 -5.96 10.79 -12.48
N ASN A 134 -6.81 11.78 -12.71
CA ASN A 134 -6.86 12.53 -13.99
C ASN A 134 -6.95 11.61 -15.23
N GLY A 135 -7.80 10.58 -15.19
CA GLY A 135 -7.99 9.62 -16.27
C GLY A 135 -6.86 8.59 -16.46
N LYS A 136 -5.76 8.69 -15.70
CA LYS A 136 -4.62 7.79 -15.77
C LYS A 136 -4.63 6.82 -14.59
N VAL A 137 -4.17 5.59 -14.82
CA VAL A 137 -3.98 4.60 -13.75
C VAL A 137 -2.66 4.88 -13.05
N LYS A 138 -2.73 5.00 -11.73
CA LYS A 138 -1.59 5.18 -10.84
C LYS A 138 -1.53 4.03 -9.83
N VAL A 139 -0.33 3.71 -9.39
CA VAL A 139 -0.09 2.77 -8.29
C VAL A 139 0.66 3.48 -7.17
N GLU A 140 0.23 3.28 -5.95
CA GLU A 140 0.97 3.68 -4.76
C GLU A 140 1.86 2.49 -4.35
N LEU A 141 3.17 2.71 -4.38
CA LEU A 141 4.18 1.77 -3.91
C LEU A 141 4.63 2.17 -2.52
N ALA A 142 4.81 1.20 -1.64
CA ALA A 142 5.46 1.42 -0.36
C ALA A 142 6.80 0.69 -0.31
N LEU A 143 7.84 1.37 0.16
CA LEU A 143 9.04 0.72 0.65
C LEU A 143 8.68 0.01 1.95
N ALA A 144 8.91 -1.28 2.02
CA ALA A 144 8.37 -2.12 3.07
C ALA A 144 9.40 -3.08 3.64
N LYS A 145 9.31 -3.34 4.95
CA LYS A 145 10.09 -4.34 5.68
C LYS A 145 9.15 -5.46 6.13
N GLY A 146 9.52 -6.71 5.86
CA GLY A 146 8.72 -7.86 6.30
C GLY A 146 8.57 -7.91 7.82
N LYS A 147 7.36 -8.15 8.31
CA LYS A 147 7.06 -8.39 9.72
C LYS A 147 7.41 -9.81 10.12
N GLN A 148 7.97 -9.99 11.30
CA GLN A 148 8.16 -11.29 11.92
C GLN A 148 6.84 -11.85 12.46
N LEU A 149 6.79 -13.15 12.78
CA LEU A 149 5.54 -13.79 13.24
C LEU A 149 5.00 -13.15 14.54
N TRP A 150 5.88 -12.73 15.44
CA TRP A 150 5.48 -12.07 16.68
C TRP A 150 4.92 -10.66 16.44
N ASP A 151 5.49 -9.88 15.49
CA ASP A 151 4.99 -8.57 15.06
C ASP A 151 3.57 -8.66 14.46
N LYS A 152 3.31 -9.73 13.69
CA LYS A 152 2.00 -9.99 13.09
C LYS A 152 0.95 -10.23 14.18
N ARG A 153 1.28 -11.08 15.17
CA ARG A 153 0.39 -11.38 16.31
C ARG A 153 0.08 -10.13 17.13
N GLU A 154 1.09 -9.28 17.38
CA GLU A 154 0.88 -8.02 18.08
C GLU A 154 -0.01 -7.06 17.28
N THR A 155 0.21 -6.97 15.97
CA THR A 155 -0.62 -6.16 15.07
C THR A 155 -2.09 -6.61 15.09
N GLU A 156 -2.33 -7.93 15.12
CA GLU A 156 -3.68 -8.51 15.21
C GLU A 156 -4.34 -8.21 16.55
N ARG A 157 -3.64 -8.42 17.66
CA ARG A 157 -4.16 -8.11 19.01
C ARG A 157 -4.55 -6.63 19.13
N ARG A 158 -3.69 -5.72 18.66
CA ARG A 158 -3.97 -4.28 18.67
C ARG A 158 -5.21 -3.95 17.83
N ARG A 159 -5.34 -4.57 16.65
CA ARG A 159 -6.48 -4.36 15.75
C ARG A 159 -7.81 -4.86 16.37
N THR A 160 -7.79 -6.01 17.01
CA THR A 160 -8.95 -6.56 17.71
C THR A 160 -9.37 -5.66 18.87
N ALA A 161 -8.42 -5.24 19.70
CA ALA A 161 -8.69 -4.31 20.80
C ALA A 161 -9.28 -2.97 20.33
N ASP A 162 -8.73 -2.40 19.23
CA ASP A 162 -9.25 -1.16 18.63
C ASP A 162 -10.68 -1.36 18.08
N GLN A 163 -10.99 -2.53 17.53
CA GLN A 163 -12.32 -2.84 17.04
C GLN A 163 -13.33 -3.00 18.19
N GLU A 164 -12.98 -3.74 19.23
CA GLU A 164 -13.80 -3.91 20.44
C GLU A 164 -14.08 -2.56 21.12
N ALA A 165 -13.06 -1.70 21.24
CA ALA A 165 -13.23 -0.35 21.79
C ALA A 165 -14.22 0.50 20.97
N ARG A 166 -14.13 0.45 19.62
CA ARG A 166 -15.07 1.16 18.73
C ARG A 166 -16.49 0.63 18.85
N GLU A 167 -16.65 -0.68 18.92
CA GLU A 167 -17.96 -1.31 19.09
C GLU A 167 -18.59 -0.96 20.44
N ALA A 168 -17.81 -0.91 21.53
CA ALA A 168 -18.27 -0.48 22.85
C ALA A 168 -18.77 0.98 22.83
N ILE A 169 -18.02 1.89 22.19
CA ILE A 169 -18.42 3.30 22.02
C ILE A 169 -19.72 3.41 21.21
N ASN A 170 -19.84 2.64 20.13
CA ASN A 170 -21.04 2.68 19.29
C ASN A 170 -22.28 2.09 19.98
N ARG A 171 -22.12 1.10 20.86
CA ARG A 171 -23.21 0.59 21.73
C ARG A 171 -23.67 1.64 22.72
N GLY A 172 -22.74 2.33 23.40
CA GLY A 172 -23.09 3.38 24.37
C GLY A 172 -23.74 4.65 23.76
N ARG A 173 -23.63 4.84 22.42
CA ARG A 173 -24.33 5.94 21.72
C ARG A 173 -25.74 5.62 21.26
N LYS A 174 -26.14 4.36 21.30
CA LYS A 174 -27.48 3.89 20.89
C LYS A 174 -28.44 3.69 22.07
N THR A 175 -27.94 3.87 23.27
CA THR A 175 -28.73 3.90 24.53
C THR A 175 -28.94 5.33 24.97
#